data_442edb2ccc6e1ddea0323313ff768542
#
_entry.id   442edb2ccc6e1ddea0323313ff768542
#
_cell.length_a   1.000
_cell.length_b   1.000
_cell.length_c   1.000
_cell.angle_alpha   90.00
_cell.angle_beta   90.00
_cell.angle_gamma   90.00
#
_symmetry.space_group_name_H-M   'P 1'
#
loop_
_entity.id
_entity.type
_entity.pdbx_description
1 polymer ?
#
loop_
_entity_poly.entity_id
_entity_poly.type
_entity_poly.pdbx_seq_one_letter_code
_entity_poly.pdbx_strand_id
1 'polypeptide(L)'
;MDGIVIINKPKQQTSHDIVRKAKKILNEKVGHTGTLDPNATGVLPLLIGKGTELSKYLINHDKTYEAILQLGEKRDTGDVEGKIIEQKNVTEKSLNTENINSVFKTLIGKQ
;
A
#
# COMPACT_ATOMS: atom_id res chain seq x y z
N MET A 1 -7.68 27.48 2.24
CA MET A 1 -6.49 26.89 1.58
C MET A 1 -6.95 25.86 0.57
N ASP A 2 -6.45 25.94 -0.64
CA ASP A 2 -6.76 24.99 -1.69
C ASP A 2 -5.44 24.47 -2.28
N GLY A 3 -5.37 23.18 -2.56
CA GLY A 3 -4.19 22.63 -3.18
C GLY A 3 -3.98 21.15 -2.94
N ILE A 4 -2.75 20.70 -3.20
CA ILE A 4 -2.31 19.32 -3.03
C ILE A 4 -1.10 19.30 -2.10
N VAL A 5 -1.13 18.43 -1.10
CA VAL A 5 -0.01 18.20 -0.19
C VAL A 5 0.43 16.75 -0.33
N ILE A 6 1.72 16.54 -0.47
CA ILE A 6 2.30 15.19 -0.58
C ILE A 6 2.81 14.77 0.79
N ILE A 7 2.29 13.63 1.27
CA ILE A 7 2.65 13.07 2.57
C ILE A 7 3.37 11.74 2.36
N ASN A 8 4.42 11.53 3.13
CA ASN A 8 5.05 10.21 3.25
C ASN A 8 4.35 9.44 4.37
N LYS A 9 3.43 8.55 3.98
CA LYS A 9 2.63 7.81 4.94
C LYS A 9 3.50 6.80 5.71
N PRO A 10 3.48 6.82 7.06
CA PRO A 10 4.18 5.82 7.87
C PRO A 10 3.42 4.48 7.90
N LYS A 11 4.09 3.45 8.40
CA LYS A 11 3.47 2.16 8.68
C LYS A 11 2.42 2.28 9.78
N GLN A 12 1.47 1.33 9.79
CA GLN A 12 0.45 1.15 10.84
C GLN A 12 -0.55 2.30 10.97
N GLN A 13 -0.61 3.17 9.98
CA GLN A 13 -1.66 4.17 9.86
C GLN A 13 -2.39 3.98 8.54
N THR A 14 -3.71 4.08 8.56
CA THR A 14 -4.49 4.05 7.33
C THR A 14 -4.37 5.38 6.59
N SER A 15 -4.67 5.36 5.30
CA SER A 15 -4.75 6.61 4.52
C SER A 15 -5.79 7.55 5.12
N HIS A 16 -6.89 7.00 5.62
CA HIS A 16 -7.95 7.78 6.29
C HIS A 16 -7.50 8.41 7.61
N ASP A 17 -6.62 7.72 8.37
CA ASP A 17 -6.03 8.29 9.60
C ASP A 17 -5.23 9.56 9.28
N ILE A 18 -4.47 9.55 8.20
CA ILE A 18 -3.71 10.71 7.74
C ILE A 18 -4.65 11.85 7.34
N VAL A 19 -5.73 11.54 6.64
CA VAL A 19 -6.75 12.54 6.26
C VAL A 19 -7.36 13.18 7.51
N ARG A 20 -7.70 12.39 8.52
CA ARG A 20 -8.27 12.92 9.77
C ARG A 20 -7.31 13.85 10.50
N LYS A 21 -6.03 13.49 10.57
CA LYS A 21 -5.00 14.36 11.16
C LYS A 21 -4.86 15.67 10.40
N ALA A 22 -4.85 15.61 9.08
CA ALA A 22 -4.74 16.80 8.25
C ALA A 22 -5.96 17.74 8.42
N LYS A 23 -7.17 17.18 8.47
CA LYS A 23 -8.40 17.97 8.73
C LYS A 23 -8.30 18.70 10.05
N LYS A 24 -7.83 18.04 11.09
CA LYS A 24 -7.70 18.63 12.43
C LYS A 24 -6.68 19.75 12.47
N ILE A 25 -5.54 19.58 11.79
CA ILE A 25 -4.46 20.57 11.77
C ILE A 25 -4.83 21.78 10.92
N LEU A 26 -5.40 21.55 9.72
CA LEU A 26 -5.66 22.59 8.74
C LEU A 26 -7.04 23.24 8.91
N ASN A 27 -7.96 22.56 9.58
CA ASN A 27 -9.37 22.96 9.69
C ASN A 27 -9.99 23.22 8.30
N GLU A 28 -9.73 22.33 7.37
CA GLU A 28 -10.14 22.40 5.97
C GLU A 28 -10.72 21.07 5.52
N LYS A 29 -11.47 21.09 4.41
CA LYS A 29 -11.88 19.86 3.73
C LYS A 29 -10.64 19.17 3.15
N VAL A 30 -10.47 17.90 3.46
CA VAL A 30 -9.32 17.10 3.01
C VAL A 30 -9.80 15.77 2.46
N GLY A 31 -9.27 15.37 1.31
CA GLY A 31 -9.45 14.05 0.74
C GLY A 31 -8.10 13.45 0.37
N HIS A 32 -8.08 12.22 -0.09
CA HIS A 32 -6.86 11.59 -0.60
C HIS A 32 -7.13 10.86 -1.89
N THR A 33 -6.05 10.57 -2.62
CA THR A 33 -6.07 9.71 -3.80
C THR A 33 -5.14 8.53 -3.59
N GLY A 34 -5.49 7.37 -4.13
CA GLY A 34 -4.59 6.24 -4.11
C GLY A 34 -4.36 5.67 -2.72
N THR A 35 -5.38 5.05 -2.13
CA THR A 35 -5.29 4.38 -0.83
C THR A 35 -4.10 3.43 -0.76
N LEU A 36 -3.31 3.53 0.31
CA LEU A 36 -2.24 2.59 0.65
C LEU A 36 -2.67 1.73 1.84
N ASP A 37 -2.21 0.47 1.85
CA ASP A 37 -2.46 -0.43 2.98
C ASP A 37 -1.85 0.11 4.27
N PRO A 38 -2.40 -0.24 5.46
CA PRO A 38 -1.84 0.24 6.73
C PRO A 38 -0.35 -0.07 6.91
N ASN A 39 0.10 -1.23 6.44
CA ASN A 39 1.51 -1.64 6.53
C ASN A 39 2.40 -1.03 5.46
N ALA A 40 1.83 -0.40 4.44
CA ALA A 40 2.60 0.23 3.39
C ALA A 40 3.08 1.63 3.79
N THR A 41 4.28 1.98 3.36
CA THR A 41 4.78 3.35 3.41
C THR A 41 4.81 3.90 2.00
N GLY A 42 4.80 5.20 1.86
CA GLY A 42 4.96 5.81 0.54
C GLY A 42 4.19 7.11 0.38
N VAL A 43 4.19 7.58 -0.85
CA VAL A 43 3.60 8.86 -1.22
C VAL A 43 2.07 8.77 -1.17
N LEU A 44 1.48 9.64 -0.38
CA LEU A 44 0.02 9.80 -0.28
C LEU A 44 -0.33 11.25 -0.59
N PRO A 45 -0.89 11.56 -1.77
CA PRO A 45 -1.37 12.91 -2.07
C PRO A 45 -2.64 13.23 -1.27
N LEU A 46 -2.63 14.37 -0.58
CA LEU A 46 -3.81 14.92 0.08
C LEU A 46 -4.34 16.10 -0.73
N LEU A 47 -5.64 16.12 -0.93
CA LEU A 47 -6.34 17.19 -1.62
C LEU A 47 -7.01 18.10 -0.60
N ILE A 48 -6.71 19.39 -0.66
CA ILE A 48 -7.14 20.37 0.35
C ILE A 48 -8.16 21.33 -0.25
N GLY A 49 -9.26 21.60 0.46
CA GLY A 49 -10.26 22.56 0.05
C GLY A 49 -10.84 22.23 -1.33
N LYS A 50 -10.76 23.16 -2.26
CA LYS A 50 -11.21 22.94 -3.65
C LYS A 50 -10.39 21.88 -4.39
N GLY A 51 -9.18 21.59 -3.92
CA GLY A 51 -8.36 20.51 -4.46
C GLY A 51 -9.04 19.14 -4.41
N THR A 52 -9.99 18.94 -3.50
CA THR A 52 -10.74 17.68 -3.40
C THR A 52 -11.56 17.37 -4.67
N GLU A 53 -11.87 18.35 -5.48
CA GLU A 53 -12.55 18.16 -6.76
C GLU A 53 -11.69 17.45 -7.79
N LEU A 54 -10.38 17.42 -7.60
CA LEU A 54 -9.45 16.72 -8.49
C LEU A 54 -9.43 15.20 -8.27
N SER A 55 -10.07 14.69 -7.22
CA SER A 55 -10.03 13.26 -6.90
C SER A 55 -10.49 12.38 -8.05
N LYS A 56 -11.52 12.78 -8.78
CA LYS A 56 -12.04 12.06 -9.93
C LYS A 56 -11.03 11.90 -11.09
N TYR A 57 -10.01 12.74 -11.15
CA TYR A 57 -8.96 12.68 -12.17
C TYR A 57 -7.73 11.90 -11.71
N LEU A 58 -7.54 11.74 -10.40
CA LEU A 58 -6.31 11.21 -9.81
C LEU A 58 -6.51 9.84 -9.14
N ILE A 59 -7.72 9.34 -9.09
CA ILE A 59 -8.06 8.11 -8.34
C ILE A 59 -7.47 6.84 -8.97
N ASN A 60 -7.24 6.81 -10.27
CA ASN A 60 -6.80 5.64 -11.04
C ASN A 60 -5.36 5.77 -11.55
N HIS A 61 -4.47 6.39 -10.78
CA HIS A 61 -3.07 6.45 -11.19
C HIS A 61 -2.32 5.14 -10.89
N ASP A 62 -1.28 4.86 -11.68
CA ASP A 62 -0.44 3.69 -11.49
C ASP A 62 0.34 3.76 -10.17
N LYS A 63 0.59 2.60 -9.59
CA LYS A 63 1.34 2.46 -8.35
C LYS A 63 2.41 1.40 -8.49
N THR A 64 3.55 1.65 -7.85
CA THR A 64 4.64 0.69 -7.75
C THR A 64 4.90 0.41 -6.27
N TYR A 65 4.97 -0.86 -5.91
CA TYR A 65 5.23 -1.30 -4.55
C TYR A 65 6.51 -2.13 -4.50
N GLU A 66 7.30 -1.89 -3.47
CA GLU A 66 8.37 -2.79 -3.06
C GLU A 66 7.86 -3.60 -1.87
N ALA A 67 7.88 -4.91 -1.98
CA ALA A 67 7.38 -5.80 -0.95
C ALA A 67 8.43 -6.83 -0.56
N ILE A 68 8.47 -7.15 0.73
CA ILE A 68 9.31 -8.23 1.26
C ILE A 68 8.40 -9.43 1.51
N LEU A 69 8.66 -10.51 0.77
CA LEU A 69 7.91 -11.76 0.90
C LEU A 69 8.68 -12.74 1.79
N GLN A 70 8.06 -13.17 2.88
CA GLN A 70 8.60 -14.22 3.72
C GLN A 70 8.09 -15.58 3.24
N LEU A 71 9.01 -16.43 2.80
CA LEU A 71 8.69 -17.77 2.35
C LEU A 71 8.53 -18.73 3.53
N GLY A 72 7.77 -19.80 3.30
CA GLY A 72 7.58 -20.87 4.29
C GLY A 72 6.39 -20.66 5.23
N GLU A 73 5.74 -19.52 5.19
CA GLU A 73 4.58 -19.22 6.03
C GLU A 73 3.41 -18.73 5.19
N LYS A 74 2.23 -19.15 5.56
CA LYS A 74 0.97 -18.60 5.04
C LYS A 74 0.16 -18.06 6.21
N ARG A 75 -0.29 -16.83 6.11
CA ARG A 75 -1.08 -16.16 7.14
C ARG A 75 -2.51 -15.93 6.65
N ASP A 76 -3.45 -15.87 7.59
CA ASP A 76 -4.87 -15.72 7.27
C ASP A 76 -5.21 -14.40 6.57
N THR A 77 -4.45 -13.33 6.84
CA THR A 77 -4.63 -12.03 6.19
C THR A 77 -3.75 -11.84 4.95
N GLY A 78 -2.80 -12.76 4.71
CA GLY A 78 -1.81 -12.61 3.65
C GLY A 78 -0.67 -11.64 3.98
N ASP A 79 -0.60 -11.12 5.20
CA ASP A 79 0.45 -10.19 5.65
C ASP A 79 0.98 -10.58 7.05
N VAL A 80 1.97 -9.81 7.54
CA VAL A 80 2.65 -10.12 8.81
C VAL A 80 1.77 -9.98 10.06
N GLU A 81 0.63 -9.33 9.96
CA GLU A 81 -0.29 -9.13 11.09
C GLU A 81 -1.24 -10.30 11.29
N GLY A 82 -1.39 -11.16 10.28
CA GLY A 82 -2.27 -12.32 10.34
C GLY A 82 -1.66 -13.49 11.12
N LYS A 83 -2.51 -14.45 11.46
CA LYS A 83 -2.08 -15.70 12.10
C LYS A 83 -1.46 -16.63 11.06
N ILE A 84 -0.44 -17.38 11.46
CA ILE A 84 0.16 -18.42 10.61
C ILE A 84 -0.83 -19.58 10.50
N ILE A 85 -1.31 -19.87 9.28
CA ILE A 85 -2.24 -20.98 9.01
C ILE A 85 -1.56 -22.14 8.29
N GLU A 86 -0.41 -21.93 7.71
CA GLU A 86 0.40 -22.97 7.06
C GLU A 86 1.87 -22.59 7.15
N GLN A 87 2.72 -23.57 7.45
CA GLN A 87 4.15 -23.37 7.54
C GLN A 87 4.88 -24.53 6.86
N LYS A 88 5.84 -24.18 6.00
CA LYS A 88 6.67 -25.16 5.28
C LYS A 88 8.14 -24.78 5.39
N ASN A 89 9.00 -25.80 5.42
CA ASN A 89 10.45 -25.58 5.36
C ASN A 89 10.84 -25.09 3.96
N VAL A 90 11.66 -24.04 3.95
CA VAL A 90 12.23 -23.49 2.73
C VAL A 90 13.64 -24.03 2.55
N THR A 91 13.92 -24.61 1.40
CA THR A 91 15.24 -25.17 1.06
C THR A 91 15.99 -24.24 0.11
N GLU A 92 17.33 -24.38 0.03
CA GLU A 92 18.13 -23.61 -0.92
C GLU A 92 17.70 -23.87 -2.37
N LYS A 93 17.26 -25.08 -2.69
CA LYS A 93 16.73 -25.40 -4.02
C LYS A 93 15.48 -24.60 -4.35
N SER A 94 14.59 -24.40 -3.38
CA SER A 94 13.37 -23.62 -3.59
C SER A 94 13.65 -22.11 -3.69
N LEU A 95 14.79 -21.65 -3.16
CA LEU A 95 15.23 -20.26 -3.25
C LEU A 95 16.02 -19.95 -4.52
N ASN A 96 16.15 -20.88 -5.42
CA ASN A 96 16.80 -20.70 -6.71
C ASN A 96 16.10 -19.59 -7.51
N THR A 97 16.88 -18.68 -8.10
CA THR A 97 16.35 -17.54 -8.87
C THR A 97 15.45 -17.99 -10.02
N GLU A 98 15.78 -19.10 -10.69
CA GLU A 98 14.96 -19.64 -11.78
C GLU A 98 13.58 -20.08 -11.29
N ASN A 99 13.51 -20.77 -10.14
CA ASN A 99 12.25 -21.19 -9.54
C ASN A 99 11.40 -19.98 -9.15
N ILE A 100 12.00 -18.98 -8.53
CA ILE A 100 11.33 -17.74 -8.13
C ILE A 100 10.77 -17.03 -9.36
N ASN A 101 11.58 -16.87 -10.40
CA ASN A 101 11.15 -16.22 -11.63
C ASN A 101 10.06 -17.00 -12.35
N SER A 102 10.10 -18.32 -12.33
CA SER A 102 9.06 -19.16 -12.92
C SER A 102 7.72 -18.94 -12.26
N VAL A 103 7.70 -18.85 -10.92
CA VAL A 103 6.46 -18.58 -10.18
C VAL A 103 5.96 -17.18 -10.50
N PHE A 104 6.80 -16.17 -10.48
CA PHE A 104 6.38 -14.79 -10.77
C PHE A 104 5.83 -14.62 -12.18
N LYS A 105 6.34 -15.34 -13.17
CA LYS A 105 5.79 -15.31 -14.52
C LYS A 105 4.33 -15.72 -14.57
N THR A 106 3.89 -16.62 -13.69
CA THR A 106 2.48 -17.03 -13.62
C THR A 106 1.56 -15.94 -13.07
N LEU A 107 2.13 -14.94 -12.37
CA LEU A 107 1.39 -13.87 -11.71
C LEU A 107 1.37 -12.57 -12.51
N ILE A 108 2.13 -12.51 -13.62
CA ILE A 108 2.18 -11.33 -14.48
C ILE A 108 0.87 -11.19 -15.23
N GLY A 109 0.36 -9.97 -15.27
CA GLY A 109 -0.85 -9.62 -15.99
C GLY A 109 -1.84 -8.91 -15.08
N LYS A 110 -3.02 -8.67 -15.61
CA LYS A 110 -4.08 -8.02 -14.86
C LYS A 110 -4.71 -9.01 -13.87
N GLN A 111 -4.67 -8.67 -12.61
CA GLN A 111 -5.24 -9.47 -11.53
C GLN A 111 -6.61 -8.95 -11.11
#